data_1734175fb357930c70fabdbf328777fd
#
_entry.id   1734175fb357930c70fabdbf328777fd
#
_cell.length_a   1.000
_cell.length_b   1.000
_cell.length_c   1.000
_cell.angle_alpha   90.00
_cell.angle_beta   90.00
_cell.angle_gamma   90.00
#
_symmetry.space_group_name_H-M   'P 1'
#
loop_
_entity.id
_entity.type
_entity.pdbx_description
1 polymer ?
#
loop_
_entity_poly.entity_id
_entity_poly.type
_entity_poly.pdbx_seq_one_letter_code
_entity_poly.pdbx_strand_id
1 'polypeptide(L)'
;IRRDDLSFLEINDFLKLYYSLSSADISKEFKKIINKNKKEYTLNGFVKLPNIIINPSDIYYNSENVEKGSFFGNMDVTGEVFFLDESELKTKDLKQLDNKIICIYNADPGFDFIFSKKILGLITCYGGSNSHMAIRCSEKNITSIIGIGNHNFKKIINSKTIAIETMSKKYSLL
;
A
#
# COMPACT_ATOMS: atom_id res chain seq x y z
N ILE A 1 2.73 -27.91 22.17
CA ILE A 1 3.09 -26.92 21.13
C ILE A 1 2.28 -27.28 19.91
N ARG A 2 1.52 -26.34 19.36
CA ARG A 2 0.79 -26.53 18.10
C ARG A 2 1.75 -26.42 16.92
N ARG A 3 1.42 -27.03 15.78
CA ARG A 3 2.26 -26.99 14.58
C ARG A 3 2.55 -25.55 14.12
N ASP A 4 1.54 -24.69 14.17
CA ASP A 4 1.66 -23.28 13.77
C ASP A 4 2.57 -22.47 14.72
N ASP A 5 2.71 -22.90 15.97
CA ASP A 5 3.61 -22.26 16.94
C ASP A 5 5.08 -22.49 16.59
N LEU A 6 5.40 -23.57 15.88
CA LEU A 6 6.78 -23.89 15.49
C LEU A 6 7.36 -22.89 14.49
N SER A 7 6.53 -22.19 13.74
CA SER A 7 6.96 -21.12 12.81
C SER A 7 7.61 -19.93 13.52
N PHE A 8 7.43 -19.81 14.84
CA PHE A 8 8.06 -18.77 15.67
C PHE A 8 9.38 -19.22 16.30
N LEU A 9 9.92 -20.39 15.95
CA LEU A 9 11.23 -20.85 16.40
C LEU A 9 12.24 -20.69 15.28
N GLU A 10 13.41 -20.17 15.62
CA GLU A 10 14.57 -20.06 14.75
C GLU A 10 15.52 -21.23 14.98
N ILE A 11 16.36 -21.53 13.98
CA ILE A 11 17.37 -22.60 14.11
C ILE A 11 18.32 -22.36 15.30
N ASN A 12 18.61 -21.11 15.59
CA ASN A 12 19.45 -20.71 16.73
C ASN A 12 18.80 -21.02 18.09
N ASP A 13 17.47 -21.06 18.17
CA ASP A 13 16.77 -21.42 19.41
C ASP A 13 16.96 -22.91 19.71
N PHE A 14 16.95 -23.75 18.68
CA PHE A 14 17.26 -25.18 18.82
C PHE A 14 18.72 -25.41 19.22
N LEU A 15 19.65 -24.71 18.59
CA LEU A 15 21.08 -24.83 18.89
C LEU A 15 21.40 -24.40 20.32
N LYS A 16 20.82 -23.30 20.81
CA LYS A 16 20.99 -22.83 22.18
C LYS A 16 20.48 -23.85 23.19
N LEU A 17 19.31 -24.45 22.95
CA LEU A 17 18.76 -25.49 23.82
C LEU A 17 19.59 -26.75 23.79
N TYR A 18 20.08 -27.18 22.60
CA TYR A 18 20.93 -28.35 22.47
C TYR A 18 22.19 -28.26 23.33
N TYR A 19 22.82 -27.09 23.40
CA TYR A 19 24.01 -26.88 24.22
C TYR A 19 23.74 -26.63 25.72
N SER A 20 22.49 -26.29 26.07
CA SER A 20 22.11 -25.97 27.45
C SER A 20 21.41 -27.12 28.19
N LEU A 21 21.31 -28.32 27.59
CA LEU A 21 20.57 -29.47 28.08
C LEU A 21 21.20 -30.07 29.35
N SER A 22 20.80 -29.56 30.50
CA SER A 22 20.77 -30.31 31.74
C SER A 22 19.32 -30.34 32.26
N SER A 23 18.64 -31.50 32.12
CA SER A 23 17.39 -31.87 32.82
C SER A 23 16.19 -30.90 32.80
N ALA A 24 16.18 -29.87 32.01
CA ALA A 24 15.06 -28.94 31.92
C ALA A 24 13.93 -29.48 31.01
N ASP A 25 12.68 -29.19 31.33
CA ASP A 25 11.53 -29.47 30.49
C ASP A 25 11.62 -28.67 29.20
N ILE A 26 12.14 -29.31 28.17
CA ILE A 26 12.34 -28.75 26.82
C ILE A 26 11.04 -28.12 26.29
N SER A 27 9.90 -28.74 26.55
CA SER A 27 8.60 -28.22 26.12
C SER A 27 8.26 -26.87 26.76
N LYS A 28 8.66 -26.68 28.00
CA LYS A 28 8.45 -25.43 28.74
C LYS A 28 9.35 -24.29 28.22
N GLU A 29 10.60 -24.62 27.91
CA GLU A 29 11.54 -23.64 27.36
C GLU A 29 11.13 -23.21 25.93
N PHE A 30 10.75 -24.14 25.06
CA PHE A 30 10.21 -23.77 23.75
C PHE A 30 8.96 -22.89 23.84
N LYS A 31 8.04 -23.15 24.77
CA LYS A 31 6.87 -22.29 24.98
C LYS A 31 7.25 -20.87 25.37
N LYS A 32 8.28 -20.70 26.20
CA LYS A 32 8.77 -19.35 26.57
C LYS A 32 9.33 -18.60 25.35
N ILE A 33 10.16 -19.29 24.56
CA ILE A 33 10.77 -18.73 23.34
C ILE A 33 9.66 -18.36 22.34
N ILE A 34 8.73 -19.25 22.08
CA ILE A 34 7.59 -18.99 21.17
C ILE A 34 6.80 -17.76 21.62
N ASN A 35 6.49 -17.65 22.92
CA ASN A 35 5.73 -16.52 23.43
C ASN A 35 6.50 -15.19 23.30
N LYS A 36 7.82 -15.21 23.49
CA LYS A 36 8.69 -14.06 23.26
C LYS A 36 8.67 -13.68 21.78
N ASN A 37 8.96 -14.62 20.89
CA ASN A 37 9.07 -14.39 19.45
C ASN A 37 7.74 -13.94 18.84
N LYS A 38 6.60 -14.45 19.33
CA LYS A 38 5.27 -13.95 18.93
C LYS A 38 5.07 -12.48 19.26
N LYS A 39 5.49 -12.03 20.44
CA LYS A 39 5.41 -10.61 20.83
C LYS A 39 6.29 -9.75 19.92
N GLU A 40 7.52 -10.19 19.68
CA GLU A 40 8.46 -9.49 18.78
C GLU A 40 7.93 -9.45 17.34
N TYR A 41 7.37 -10.55 16.84
CA TYR A 41 6.74 -10.58 15.52
C TYR A 41 5.59 -9.57 15.40
N THR A 42 4.74 -9.48 16.43
CA THR A 42 3.65 -8.50 16.47
C THR A 42 4.19 -7.07 16.47
N LEU A 43 5.24 -6.78 17.26
CA LEU A 43 5.88 -5.46 17.29
C LEU A 43 6.53 -5.11 15.94
N ASN A 44 7.23 -6.08 15.33
CA ASN A 44 7.87 -5.90 14.04
C ASN A 44 6.86 -5.60 12.91
N GLY A 45 5.62 -6.10 13.04
CA GLY A 45 4.53 -5.77 12.11
C GLY A 45 4.16 -4.28 12.07
N PHE A 46 4.52 -3.50 13.12
CA PHE A 46 4.35 -2.04 13.15
C PHE A 46 5.56 -1.28 12.59
N VAL A 47 6.70 -1.95 12.41
CA VAL A 47 7.91 -1.33 11.88
C VAL A 47 7.84 -1.33 10.36
N LYS A 48 7.77 -0.15 9.77
CA LYS A 48 7.81 0.03 8.32
C LYS A 48 9.24 0.37 7.91
N LEU A 49 9.88 -0.55 7.22
CA LEU A 49 11.22 -0.34 6.68
C LEU A 49 11.15 0.33 5.29
N PRO A 50 12.19 1.07 4.88
CA PRO A 50 12.29 1.58 3.52
C PRO A 50 12.45 0.43 2.52
N ASN A 51 12.01 0.66 1.28
CA ASN A 51 12.08 -0.38 0.21
C ASN A 51 13.53 -0.76 -0.15
N ILE A 52 14.48 0.12 0.08
CA ILE A 52 15.91 -0.09 -0.17
C ILE A 52 16.68 0.34 1.08
N ILE A 53 17.54 -0.53 1.59
CA ILE A 53 18.46 -0.27 2.70
C ILE A 53 19.86 -0.42 2.15
N ILE A 54 20.63 0.67 2.12
CA ILE A 54 22.03 0.68 1.68
C ILE A 54 22.95 0.76 2.90
N ASN A 55 22.57 1.56 3.89
CA ASN A 55 23.34 1.76 5.12
C ASN A 55 22.49 1.42 6.36
N PRO A 56 23.11 1.07 7.49
CA PRO A 56 22.38 0.83 8.74
C PRO A 56 21.53 2.03 9.20
N SER A 57 21.93 3.27 8.86
CA SER A 57 21.17 4.49 9.15
C SER A 57 19.83 4.57 8.44
N ASP A 58 19.67 3.87 7.32
CA ASP A 58 18.42 3.87 6.53
C ASP A 58 17.29 3.14 7.26
N ILE A 59 17.62 2.35 8.31
CA ILE A 59 16.65 1.69 9.17
C ILE A 59 15.85 2.71 10.00
N TYR A 60 16.43 3.87 10.29
CA TYR A 60 15.75 4.99 10.98
C TYR A 60 14.88 5.78 10.01
N TYR A 61 13.98 5.09 9.31
CA TYR A 61 13.05 5.70 8.37
C TYR A 61 12.04 6.55 9.12
N ASN A 62 12.12 7.86 8.90
CA ASN A 62 11.12 8.78 9.39
C ASN A 62 9.89 8.70 8.48
N SER A 63 8.76 8.21 9.00
CA SER A 63 7.50 8.05 8.26
C SER A 63 6.90 9.38 7.75
N GLU A 64 7.53 10.51 8.03
CA GLU A 64 7.16 11.82 7.48
C GLU A 64 7.47 11.98 5.99
N ASN A 65 8.28 11.10 5.39
CA ASN A 65 8.31 10.93 3.95
C ASN A 65 7.06 10.16 3.50
N VAL A 66 5.92 10.79 3.73
CA VAL A 66 4.64 10.38 3.16
C VAL A 66 4.87 10.22 1.67
N GLU A 67 4.62 9.03 1.14
CA GLU A 67 4.60 8.80 -0.30
C GLU A 67 3.73 9.89 -0.92
N LYS A 68 4.39 10.93 -1.41
CA LYS A 68 3.74 12.00 -2.18
C LYS A 68 3.58 11.40 -3.55
N GLY A 69 2.37 11.03 -3.93
CA GLY A 69 2.08 10.55 -5.26
C GLY A 69 2.61 11.52 -6.33
N SER A 70 2.85 11.00 -7.52
CA SER A 70 3.21 11.83 -8.68
C SER A 70 1.94 12.43 -9.27
N PHE A 71 1.88 13.77 -9.36
CA PHE A 71 0.75 14.51 -9.90
C PHE A 71 0.92 14.76 -11.40
N PHE A 72 -0.14 14.55 -12.18
CA PHE A 72 -0.20 14.78 -13.62
C PHE A 72 -1.49 15.54 -13.98
N GLY A 73 -1.47 16.20 -15.12
CA GLY A 73 -2.56 17.04 -15.60
C GLY A 73 -2.31 18.52 -15.34
N ASN A 74 -3.13 19.37 -15.97
CA ASN A 74 -2.99 20.82 -15.93
C ASN A 74 -4.21 21.52 -15.30
N MET A 75 -5.21 20.77 -14.87
CA MET A 75 -6.44 21.32 -14.31
C MET A 75 -6.68 20.79 -12.90
N ASP A 76 -7.17 21.66 -12.05
CA ASP A 76 -7.69 21.27 -10.76
C ASP A 76 -9.06 20.64 -10.93
N VAL A 77 -9.33 19.57 -10.22
CA VAL A 77 -10.58 18.83 -10.33
C VAL A 77 -11.14 18.51 -8.94
N THR A 78 -12.46 18.56 -8.83
CA THR A 78 -13.19 18.11 -7.64
C THR A 78 -14.26 17.14 -8.09
N GLY A 79 -14.34 15.99 -7.47
CA GLY A 79 -15.30 14.97 -7.88
C GLY A 79 -15.51 13.87 -6.84
N GLU A 80 -16.55 13.10 -7.09
CA GLU A 80 -16.89 11.94 -6.29
C GLU A 80 -15.85 10.83 -6.50
N VAL A 81 -15.44 10.21 -5.39
CA VAL A 81 -14.49 9.09 -5.39
C VAL A 81 -15.21 7.81 -5.80
N PHE A 82 -14.66 7.10 -6.75
CA PHE A 82 -15.14 5.79 -7.15
C PHE A 82 -13.99 4.78 -7.10
N PHE A 83 -14.06 3.85 -6.16
CA PHE A 83 -13.08 2.78 -6.05
C PHE A 83 -13.46 1.63 -7.00
N LEU A 84 -12.52 1.24 -7.84
CA LEU A 84 -12.66 0.16 -8.81
C LEU A 84 -11.72 -0.98 -8.43
N ASP A 85 -12.30 -2.09 -7.97
CA ASP A 85 -11.56 -3.32 -7.68
C ASP A 85 -11.49 -4.22 -8.92
N GLU A 86 -10.38 -4.93 -9.09
CA GLU A 86 -10.18 -5.91 -10.18
C GLU A 86 -11.24 -7.02 -10.17
N SER A 87 -11.67 -7.45 -8.98
CA SER A 87 -12.70 -8.49 -8.83
C SER A 87 -14.08 -8.08 -9.35
N GLU A 88 -14.36 -6.78 -9.41
CA GLU A 88 -15.65 -6.21 -9.78
C GLU A 88 -15.74 -5.78 -11.25
N LEU A 89 -14.64 -5.85 -12.00
CA LEU A 89 -14.57 -5.44 -13.40
C LEU A 89 -15.58 -6.16 -14.31
N LYS A 90 -15.95 -7.39 -13.96
CA LYS A 90 -16.89 -8.19 -14.76
C LYS A 90 -18.38 -7.90 -14.47
N THR A 91 -18.68 -7.21 -13.41
CA THR A 91 -20.04 -7.06 -12.88
C THR A 91 -20.55 -5.61 -12.82
N LYS A 92 -19.64 -4.62 -12.76
CA LYS A 92 -20.02 -3.20 -12.65
C LYS A 92 -20.37 -2.59 -14.02
N ASP A 93 -21.44 -1.82 -14.05
CA ASP A 93 -21.79 -1.01 -15.22
C ASP A 93 -20.75 0.13 -15.38
N LEU A 94 -19.98 0.05 -16.44
CA LEU A 94 -18.92 1.01 -16.78
C LEU A 94 -19.44 2.45 -16.98
N LYS A 95 -20.74 2.68 -17.08
CA LYS A 95 -21.34 4.02 -17.14
C LYS A 95 -21.21 4.77 -15.82
N GLN A 96 -21.04 4.06 -14.70
CA GLN A 96 -20.88 4.68 -13.39
C GLN A 96 -19.55 5.40 -13.21
N LEU A 97 -18.59 5.24 -14.13
CA LEU A 97 -17.27 5.88 -14.09
C LEU A 97 -17.28 7.34 -14.56
N ASP A 98 -18.31 7.73 -15.34
CA ASP A 98 -18.38 9.07 -15.91
C ASP A 98 -18.50 10.14 -14.81
N ASN A 99 -17.76 11.23 -14.99
CA ASN A 99 -17.70 12.37 -14.07
C ASN A 99 -17.28 12.03 -12.64
N LYS A 100 -16.45 11.01 -12.47
CA LYS A 100 -15.90 10.60 -11.17
C LYS A 100 -14.38 10.58 -11.17
N ILE A 101 -13.80 10.62 -9.98
CA ILE A 101 -12.38 10.39 -9.75
C ILE A 101 -12.21 8.91 -9.42
N ILE A 102 -11.56 8.20 -10.32
CA ILE A 102 -11.41 6.74 -10.23
C ILE A 102 -10.20 6.41 -9.38
N CYS A 103 -10.39 5.50 -8.44
CA CYS A 103 -9.32 4.99 -7.57
C CYS A 103 -9.07 3.52 -7.88
N ILE A 104 -7.83 3.15 -8.19
CA ILE A 104 -7.38 1.77 -8.43
C ILE A 104 -6.13 1.46 -7.61
N TYR A 105 -5.92 0.21 -7.25
CA TYR A 105 -4.73 -0.16 -6.50
C TYR A 105 -3.45 -0.01 -7.32
N ASN A 106 -3.40 -0.60 -8.49
CA ASN A 106 -2.19 -0.66 -9.30
C ASN A 106 -2.36 0.15 -10.59
N ALA A 107 -1.28 0.83 -10.98
CA ALA A 107 -1.21 1.53 -12.27
C ALA A 107 -0.97 0.52 -13.42
N ASP A 108 -1.89 -0.43 -13.59
CA ASP A 108 -1.80 -1.57 -14.51
C ASP A 108 -2.48 -1.26 -15.85
N PRO A 109 -1.90 -1.69 -16.99
CA PRO A 109 -2.52 -1.57 -18.32
C PRO A 109 -3.90 -2.21 -18.43
N GLY A 110 -4.22 -3.21 -17.61
CA GLY A 110 -5.54 -3.85 -17.59
C GLY A 110 -6.71 -2.90 -17.33
N PHE A 111 -6.43 -1.72 -16.76
CA PHE A 111 -7.43 -0.66 -16.54
C PHE A 111 -7.54 0.36 -17.69
N ASP A 112 -6.90 0.14 -18.83
CA ASP A 112 -6.86 1.10 -19.95
C ASP A 112 -8.26 1.50 -20.48
N PHE A 113 -9.26 0.62 -20.29
CA PHE A 113 -10.65 0.89 -20.65
C PHE A 113 -11.25 2.10 -19.91
N ILE A 114 -10.72 2.50 -18.75
CA ILE A 114 -11.14 3.68 -17.98
C ILE A 114 -11.04 4.94 -18.88
N PHE A 115 -10.01 5.01 -19.71
CA PHE A 115 -9.78 6.15 -20.60
C PHE A 115 -10.74 6.24 -21.77
N SER A 116 -11.62 5.24 -21.97
CA SER A 116 -12.75 5.32 -22.90
C SER A 116 -13.95 6.07 -22.30
N LYS A 117 -13.90 6.38 -20.99
CA LYS A 117 -14.95 7.07 -20.24
C LYS A 117 -14.57 8.53 -19.97
N LYS A 118 -15.56 9.34 -19.62
CA LYS A 118 -15.36 10.75 -19.25
C LYS A 118 -15.05 10.88 -17.75
N ILE A 119 -13.93 10.29 -17.33
CA ILE A 119 -13.49 10.40 -15.94
C ILE A 119 -12.97 11.81 -15.64
N LEU A 120 -13.14 12.29 -14.40
CA LEU A 120 -12.58 13.57 -13.93
C LEU A 120 -11.11 13.43 -13.57
N GLY A 121 -10.73 12.29 -13.02
CA GLY A 121 -9.36 12.06 -12.58
C GLY A 121 -9.08 10.60 -12.25
N LEU A 122 -7.81 10.30 -12.02
CA LEU A 122 -7.33 8.96 -11.66
C LEU A 122 -6.40 9.03 -10.45
N ILE A 123 -6.61 8.15 -9.48
CA ILE A 123 -5.72 7.99 -8.32
C ILE A 123 -5.30 6.53 -8.23
N THR A 124 -3.98 6.28 -8.10
CA THR A 124 -3.49 4.92 -7.88
C THR A 124 -2.77 4.81 -6.54
N CYS A 125 -2.95 3.68 -5.87
CA CYS A 125 -2.23 3.36 -4.64
C CYS A 125 -0.75 3.12 -4.94
N TYR A 126 -0.47 2.26 -5.91
CA TYR A 126 0.86 1.89 -6.36
C TYR A 126 1.08 2.28 -7.81
N GLY A 127 2.34 2.49 -8.16
CA GLY A 127 2.78 2.88 -9.49
C GLY A 127 3.78 4.02 -9.44
N GLY A 128 4.55 4.17 -10.48
CA GLY A 128 5.54 5.24 -10.62
C GLY A 128 5.16 6.24 -11.69
N SER A 129 5.91 7.34 -11.75
CA SER A 129 5.74 8.39 -12.78
C SER A 129 5.90 7.90 -14.21
N ASN A 130 6.58 6.78 -14.41
CA ASN A 130 6.80 6.16 -15.72
C ASN A 130 5.87 4.96 -15.97
N SER A 131 4.85 4.75 -15.13
CA SER A 131 3.88 3.69 -15.34
C SER A 131 3.01 3.98 -16.57
N HIS A 132 2.47 2.91 -17.17
CA HIS A 132 1.56 3.02 -18.32
C HIS A 132 0.42 4.00 -18.07
N MET A 133 -0.23 3.90 -16.90
CA MET A 133 -1.35 4.77 -16.54
C MET A 133 -0.93 6.24 -16.38
N ALA A 134 0.28 6.50 -15.85
CA ALA A 134 0.82 7.86 -15.74
C ALA A 134 1.02 8.49 -17.12
N ILE A 135 1.58 7.74 -18.08
CA ILE A 135 1.78 8.18 -19.45
C ILE A 135 0.44 8.48 -20.10
N ARG A 136 -0.54 7.56 -19.97
CA ARG A 136 -1.88 7.73 -20.54
C ARG A 136 -2.63 8.93 -19.96
N CYS A 137 -2.53 9.17 -18.65
CA CYS A 137 -3.10 10.37 -18.02
C CYS A 137 -2.47 11.64 -18.60
N SER A 138 -1.15 11.65 -18.74
CA SER A 138 -0.43 12.80 -19.33
C SER A 138 -0.83 13.05 -20.79
N GLU A 139 -0.89 12.00 -21.62
CA GLU A 139 -1.31 12.11 -23.04
C GLU A 139 -2.73 12.65 -23.20
N LYS A 140 -3.63 12.25 -22.32
CA LYS A 140 -5.05 12.66 -22.35
C LYS A 140 -5.35 13.92 -21.53
N ASN A 141 -4.32 14.47 -20.88
CA ASN A 141 -4.45 15.61 -19.97
C ASN A 141 -5.47 15.37 -18.84
N ILE A 142 -5.51 14.15 -18.33
CA ILE A 142 -6.37 13.76 -17.21
C ILE A 142 -5.62 14.02 -15.90
N THR A 143 -6.24 14.77 -15.00
CA THR A 143 -5.69 15.00 -13.66
C THR A 143 -5.55 13.69 -12.90
N SER A 144 -4.35 13.42 -12.39
CA SER A 144 -4.12 12.17 -11.69
C SER A 144 -3.04 12.26 -10.60
N ILE A 145 -3.15 11.35 -9.64
CA ILE A 145 -2.16 11.12 -8.59
C ILE A 145 -1.74 9.65 -8.66
N ILE A 146 -0.52 9.39 -9.08
CA ILE A 146 0.00 8.04 -9.26
C ILE A 146 0.93 7.67 -8.10
N GLY A 147 0.66 6.53 -7.46
CA GLY A 147 1.50 6.01 -6.39
C GLY A 147 1.39 6.78 -5.08
N ILE A 148 0.17 7.12 -4.65
CA ILE A 148 -0.06 7.91 -3.43
C ILE A 148 0.25 7.17 -2.12
N GLY A 149 0.45 5.84 -2.22
CA GLY A 149 0.72 4.97 -1.09
C GLY A 149 -0.52 4.51 -0.32
N ASN A 150 -0.40 3.34 0.29
CA ASN A 150 -1.53 2.63 0.90
C ASN A 150 -2.24 3.44 2.00
N HIS A 151 -1.48 4.17 2.82
CA HIS A 151 -2.07 4.93 3.94
C HIS A 151 -3.01 6.03 3.43
N ASN A 152 -2.53 6.85 2.49
CA ASN A 152 -3.30 7.95 1.92
C ASN A 152 -4.44 7.42 1.03
N PHE A 153 -4.16 6.36 0.26
CA PHE A 153 -5.15 5.73 -0.60
C PHE A 153 -6.37 5.24 0.20
N LYS A 154 -6.15 4.57 1.34
CA LYS A 154 -7.24 4.14 2.22
C LYS A 154 -8.10 5.28 2.76
N LYS A 155 -7.49 6.44 3.05
CA LYS A 155 -8.25 7.63 3.44
C LYS A 155 -9.11 8.14 2.30
N ILE A 156 -8.57 8.16 1.08
CA ILE A 156 -9.26 8.65 -0.11
C ILE A 156 -10.46 7.78 -0.46
N ILE A 157 -10.30 6.47 -0.53
CA ILE A 157 -11.42 5.57 -0.89
C ILE A 157 -12.55 5.55 0.14
N ASN A 158 -12.27 5.96 1.38
CA ASN A 158 -13.28 6.11 2.44
C ASN A 158 -13.93 7.50 2.45
N SER A 159 -13.44 8.46 1.65
CA SER A 159 -14.06 9.77 1.49
C SER A 159 -15.11 9.74 0.38
N LYS A 160 -16.07 10.67 0.44
CA LYS A 160 -17.10 10.78 -0.60
C LYS A 160 -16.60 11.59 -1.80
N THR A 161 -15.88 12.65 -1.52
CA THR A 161 -15.43 13.62 -2.53
C THR A 161 -13.98 14.02 -2.26
N ILE A 162 -13.23 14.26 -3.32
CA ILE A 162 -11.85 14.75 -3.24
C ILE A 162 -11.65 15.92 -4.21
N ALA A 163 -10.88 16.90 -3.78
CA ALA A 163 -10.34 17.96 -4.64
C ALA A 163 -8.85 17.70 -4.87
N ILE A 164 -8.41 17.78 -6.12
CA ILE A 164 -7.01 17.63 -6.53
C ILE A 164 -6.56 18.95 -7.16
N GLU A 165 -5.52 19.52 -6.58
CA GLU A 165 -4.86 20.74 -7.04
C GLU A 165 -3.53 20.36 -7.68
N THR A 166 -3.50 20.33 -8.99
CA THR A 166 -2.35 19.81 -9.75
C THR A 166 -1.11 20.70 -9.62
N MET A 167 -1.29 22.01 -9.70
CA MET A 167 -0.19 22.97 -9.64
C MET A 167 0.47 23.03 -8.26
N SER A 168 -0.32 22.99 -7.21
CA SER A 168 0.18 22.99 -5.81
C SER A 168 0.62 21.60 -5.34
N LYS A 169 0.35 20.55 -6.13
CA LYS A 169 0.57 19.13 -5.80
C LYS A 169 -0.04 18.76 -4.45
N LYS A 170 -1.30 19.15 -4.27
CA LYS A 170 -2.07 18.91 -3.06
C LYS A 170 -3.39 18.25 -3.38
N TYR A 171 -3.97 17.61 -2.40
CA TYR A 171 -5.36 17.14 -2.44
C TYR A 171 -6.01 17.40 -1.09
N SER A 172 -7.33 17.54 -1.10
CA SER A 172 -8.16 17.69 0.11
C SER A 172 -9.38 16.76 0.03
N LEU A 173 -9.69 16.14 1.15
CA LEU A 173 -10.89 15.30 1.31
C LEU A 173 -12.05 16.20 1.75
N LEU A 174 -13.21 16.05 1.11
CA LEU A 174 -14.40 16.86 1.33
C LEU A 174 -15.57 16.00 1.83
#